data_0d991911cda88adc924a896083dd4873
#
_entry.id   0d991911cda88adc924a896083dd4873
#
_cell.length_a   1.000
_cell.length_b   1.000
_cell.length_c   1.000
_cell.angle_alpha   90.00
_cell.angle_beta   90.00
_cell.angle_gamma   90.00
#
_symmetry.space_group_name_H-M   'P 1'
#
loop_
_entity.id
_entity.type
_entity.pdbx_description
1 polymer ?
#
loop_
_entity_poly.entity_id
_entity_poly.type
_entity_poly.pdbx_seq_one_letter_code
_entity_poly.pdbx_strand_id
1 'polypeptide(L)'
;MFAIFFHKYWSIVDRDITNMILNVLNLNMSMVEINKTNISLIPKTKHPTRMIEFFPISLCNVVYKLISKVLANRLKVVLPLVIAENQSAFIADRLITDNVLVAFELMHYLNHKSKE
;
A
#
# COMPACT_ATOMS: atom_id res chain seq x y z
N MET A 1 -2.30 2.74 20.54
CA MET A 1 -3.05 1.50 20.87
C MET A 1 -2.46 0.37 20.03
N PHE A 2 -2.15 -0.78 20.63
CA PHE A 2 -1.47 -1.89 19.94
C PHE A 2 -2.46 -2.75 19.15
N ALA A 3 -2.05 -3.30 18.01
CA ALA A 3 -2.90 -4.16 17.17
C ALA A 3 -3.44 -5.38 17.93
N ILE A 4 -2.68 -5.94 18.87
CA ILE A 4 -3.09 -7.07 19.70
C ILE A 4 -4.37 -6.79 20.52
N PHE A 5 -4.60 -5.52 20.92
CA PHE A 5 -5.84 -5.12 21.58
C PHE A 5 -7.05 -5.40 20.71
N PHE A 6 -7.00 -5.01 19.43
CA PHE A 6 -8.10 -5.21 18.50
C PHE A 6 -8.34 -6.70 18.23
N HIS A 7 -7.27 -7.51 18.15
CA HIS A 7 -7.42 -8.96 17.99
C HIS A 7 -8.12 -9.59 19.18
N LYS A 8 -7.72 -9.21 20.41
CA LYS A 8 -8.23 -9.83 21.64
C LYS A 8 -9.66 -9.39 21.97
N TYR A 9 -10.01 -8.14 21.70
CA TYR A 9 -11.28 -7.53 22.10
C TYR A 9 -12.18 -7.17 20.91
N TRP A 10 -11.95 -7.80 19.76
CA TRP A 10 -12.69 -7.49 18.53
C TRP A 10 -14.20 -7.59 18.74
N SER A 11 -14.70 -8.65 19.40
CA SER A 11 -16.11 -8.87 19.68
C SER A 11 -16.80 -7.75 20.51
N ILE A 12 -15.99 -6.92 21.19
CA ILE A 12 -16.51 -5.80 21.99
C ILE A 12 -16.48 -4.51 21.18
N VAL A 13 -15.40 -4.29 20.41
CA VAL A 13 -15.12 -3.00 19.76
C VAL A 13 -15.50 -2.95 18.27
N ASP A 14 -15.89 -4.06 17.66
CA ASP A 14 -16.17 -4.17 16.22
C ASP A 14 -17.24 -3.18 15.75
N ARG A 15 -18.34 -3.04 16.50
CA ARG A 15 -19.44 -2.13 16.18
C ARG A 15 -18.99 -0.67 16.16
N ASP A 16 -18.28 -0.25 17.20
CA ASP A 16 -17.83 1.14 17.34
C ASP A 16 -16.81 1.51 16.26
N ILE A 17 -15.87 0.61 16.00
CA ILE A 17 -14.87 0.78 14.95
C ILE A 17 -15.52 0.78 13.57
N THR A 18 -16.45 -0.12 13.31
CA THR A 18 -17.18 -0.16 12.03
C THR A 18 -17.94 1.14 11.80
N ASN A 19 -18.69 1.63 12.80
CA ASN A 19 -19.42 2.88 12.70
C ASN A 19 -18.47 4.07 12.46
N MET A 20 -17.33 4.13 13.15
CA MET A 20 -16.33 5.16 12.95
C MET A 20 -15.75 5.12 11.52
N ILE A 21 -15.40 3.94 11.02
CA ILE A 21 -14.90 3.77 9.64
C ILE A 21 -15.95 4.20 8.62
N LEU A 22 -17.21 3.81 8.80
CA LEU A 22 -18.30 4.20 7.91
C LEU A 22 -18.53 5.72 7.92
N ASN A 23 -18.46 6.36 9.09
CA ASN A 23 -18.57 7.81 9.19
C ASN A 23 -17.44 8.53 8.45
N VAL A 24 -16.22 8.03 8.52
CA VAL A 24 -15.08 8.58 7.76
C VAL A 24 -15.29 8.37 6.25
N LEU A 25 -15.67 7.17 5.83
CA LEU A 25 -15.86 6.86 4.40
C LEU A 25 -17.03 7.63 3.77
N ASN A 26 -18.07 7.97 4.54
CA ASN A 26 -19.23 8.76 4.11
C ASN A 26 -18.98 10.27 4.25
N LEU A 27 -17.76 10.72 4.51
CA LEU A 27 -17.34 12.12 4.68
C LEU A 27 -18.03 12.85 5.85
N ASN A 28 -18.58 12.11 6.80
CA ASN A 28 -19.23 12.67 7.99
C ASN A 28 -18.24 13.02 9.12
N MET A 29 -16.98 12.57 8.98
CA MET A 29 -15.93 12.78 9.99
C MET A 29 -14.59 13.11 9.34
N SER A 30 -13.87 14.06 9.92
CA SER A 30 -12.53 14.46 9.47
C SER A 30 -11.49 13.37 9.77
N MET A 31 -10.59 13.12 8.82
CA MET A 31 -9.47 12.20 9.00
C MET A 31 -8.26 12.80 9.71
N VAL A 32 -8.25 14.09 10.03
CA VAL A 32 -7.06 14.78 10.56
C VAL A 32 -6.49 14.10 11.81
N GLU A 33 -7.36 13.74 12.76
CA GLU A 33 -6.94 13.08 13.99
C GLU A 33 -6.49 11.63 13.77
N ILE A 34 -7.11 10.93 12.82
CA ILE A 34 -6.81 9.53 12.49
C ILE A 34 -5.50 9.43 11.69
N ASN A 35 -5.19 10.46 10.89
CA ASN A 35 -4.00 10.49 10.02
C ASN A 35 -2.73 10.95 10.73
N LYS A 36 -2.78 11.22 12.03
CA LYS A 36 -1.57 11.52 12.81
C LYS A 36 -0.65 10.31 12.84
N THR A 37 0.59 10.51 12.38
CA THR A 37 1.59 9.46 12.24
C THR A 37 2.87 9.86 12.95
N ASN A 38 3.38 8.99 13.81
CA ASN A 38 4.70 9.16 14.41
C ASN A 38 5.76 8.57 13.49
N ILE A 39 6.86 9.30 13.28
CA ILE A 39 8.00 8.81 12.54
C ILE A 39 9.05 8.33 13.54
N SER A 40 9.43 7.06 13.42
CA SER A 40 10.54 6.48 14.16
C SER A 40 11.76 6.34 13.25
N LEU A 41 12.92 6.77 13.73
CA LEU A 41 14.18 6.70 13.01
C LEU A 41 14.95 5.47 13.49
N ILE A 42 15.20 4.50 12.60
CA ILE A 42 15.99 3.31 12.89
C ILE A 42 17.40 3.51 12.35
N PRO A 43 18.44 3.38 13.19
CA PRO A 43 19.81 3.53 12.72
C PRO A 43 20.20 2.40 11.74
N LYS A 44 20.83 2.75 10.62
CA LYS A 44 21.42 1.81 9.65
C LYS A 44 22.81 1.35 10.05
N THR A 45 23.49 2.14 10.89
CA THR A 45 24.86 1.91 11.35
C THR A 45 24.93 1.92 12.87
N LYS A 46 26.00 1.40 13.46
CA LYS A 46 26.17 1.35 14.92
C LYS A 46 26.26 2.75 15.57
N HIS A 47 26.84 3.73 14.86
CA HIS A 47 27.03 5.10 15.35
C HIS A 47 26.61 6.11 14.28
N PRO A 48 25.30 6.31 14.07
CA PRO A 48 24.80 7.24 13.06
C PRO A 48 25.03 8.68 13.50
N THR A 49 25.62 9.48 12.63
CA THR A 49 25.87 10.92 12.86
C THR A 49 25.09 11.80 11.88
N ARG A 50 24.66 11.23 10.75
CA ARG A 50 23.97 11.96 9.67
C ARG A 50 22.58 11.39 9.43
N MET A 51 21.64 12.22 9.01
CA MET A 51 20.23 11.81 8.77
C MET A 51 20.10 10.67 7.75
N ILE A 52 20.96 10.62 6.73
CA ILE A 52 20.95 9.56 5.71
C ILE A 52 21.26 8.16 6.29
N GLU A 53 21.87 8.11 7.47
CA GLU A 53 22.22 6.89 8.19
C GLU A 53 21.04 6.33 9.01
N PHE A 54 19.89 6.99 8.97
CA PHE A 54 18.65 6.50 9.56
C PHE A 54 17.67 6.05 8.50
N PHE A 55 16.86 5.07 8.85
CA PHE A 55 15.72 4.61 8.08
C PHE A 55 14.43 5.10 8.75
N PRO A 56 13.68 6.03 8.14
CA PRO A 56 12.43 6.51 8.71
C PRO A 56 11.33 5.47 8.55
N ILE A 57 10.64 5.14 9.64
CA ILE A 57 9.46 4.28 9.64
C ILE A 57 8.26 5.07 10.15
N SER A 58 7.19 5.06 9.36
CA SER A 58 5.92 5.69 9.72
C SER A 58 5.06 4.74 10.56
N LEU A 59 4.78 5.14 11.80
CA LEU A 59 3.94 4.39 12.73
C LEU A 59 2.50 4.89 12.66
N CYS A 60 1.78 4.49 11.62
CA CYS A 60 0.37 4.81 11.46
C CYS A 60 -0.47 4.12 12.54
N ASN A 61 -1.57 4.76 12.96
CA ASN A 61 -2.48 4.14 13.90
C ASN A 61 -3.28 2.98 13.24
N VAL A 62 -3.84 2.10 14.08
CA VAL A 62 -4.51 0.88 13.60
C VAL A 62 -5.78 1.22 12.82
N VAL A 63 -6.54 2.22 13.26
CA VAL A 63 -7.77 2.64 12.59
C VAL A 63 -7.50 3.14 11.18
N TYR A 64 -6.45 3.95 10.99
CA TYR A 64 -6.00 4.37 9.66
C TYR A 64 -5.69 3.16 8.75
N LYS A 65 -5.00 2.16 9.29
CA LYS A 65 -4.68 0.92 8.54
C LYS A 65 -5.95 0.14 8.16
N LEU A 66 -6.95 0.09 9.05
CA LEU A 66 -8.23 -0.56 8.75
C LEU A 66 -8.98 0.18 7.63
N ILE A 67 -9.08 1.50 7.69
CA ILE A 67 -9.71 2.33 6.64
C ILE A 67 -8.99 2.11 5.30
N SER A 68 -7.67 2.22 5.29
CA SER A 68 -6.85 2.01 4.10
C SER A 68 -7.03 0.60 3.51
N LYS A 69 -7.16 -0.41 4.36
CA LYS A 69 -7.40 -1.80 3.92
C LYS A 69 -8.78 -1.98 3.30
N VAL A 70 -9.82 -1.36 3.88
CA VAL A 70 -11.17 -1.38 3.30
C VAL A 70 -11.17 -0.74 1.91
N LEU A 71 -10.55 0.44 1.76
CA LEU A 71 -10.43 1.12 0.48
C LEU A 71 -9.63 0.31 -0.53
N ALA A 72 -8.50 -0.25 -0.13
CA ALA A 72 -7.67 -1.10 -0.99
C ALA A 72 -8.43 -2.35 -1.47
N ASN A 73 -9.20 -3.00 -0.59
CA ASN A 73 -10.00 -4.16 -0.97
C ASN A 73 -11.12 -3.80 -1.96
N ARG A 74 -11.77 -2.66 -1.80
CA ARG A 74 -12.78 -2.16 -2.76
C ARG A 74 -12.14 -1.81 -4.10
N LEU A 75 -11.02 -1.10 -4.07
CA LEU A 75 -10.28 -0.71 -5.27
C LEU A 75 -9.79 -1.93 -6.06
N LYS A 76 -9.30 -2.95 -5.36
CA LYS A 76 -8.81 -4.20 -5.98
C LYS A 76 -9.82 -4.85 -6.92
N VAL A 77 -11.11 -4.73 -6.64
CA VAL A 77 -12.16 -5.29 -7.51
C VAL A 77 -12.33 -4.49 -8.80
N VAL A 78 -12.11 -3.18 -8.73
CA VAL A 78 -12.31 -2.25 -9.86
C VAL A 78 -11.04 -2.08 -10.71
N LEU A 79 -9.86 -2.22 -10.11
CA LEU A 79 -8.59 -2.01 -10.79
C LEU A 79 -8.45 -2.74 -12.12
N PRO A 80 -8.80 -4.05 -12.25
CA PRO A 80 -8.67 -4.76 -13.52
C PRO A 80 -9.54 -4.18 -14.66
N LEU A 81 -10.60 -3.43 -14.32
CA LEU A 81 -11.52 -2.86 -15.29
C LEU A 81 -11.08 -1.49 -15.82
N VAL A 82 -10.28 -0.75 -15.01
CA VAL A 82 -9.92 0.64 -15.34
C VAL A 82 -8.44 0.79 -15.72
N ILE A 83 -7.62 -0.22 -15.44
CA ILE A 83 -6.18 -0.18 -15.71
C ILE A 83 -5.88 -0.90 -17.01
N ALA A 84 -5.06 -0.27 -17.86
CA ALA A 84 -4.62 -0.84 -19.12
C ALA A 84 -3.93 -2.21 -18.93
N GLU A 85 -4.04 -3.09 -19.93
CA GLU A 85 -3.52 -4.47 -19.86
C GLU A 85 -2.00 -4.52 -19.67
N ASN A 86 -1.28 -3.54 -20.18
CA ASN A 86 0.18 -3.43 -20.06
C ASN A 86 0.67 -2.93 -18.68
N GLN A 87 -0.23 -2.49 -17.80
CA GLN A 87 0.12 -2.09 -16.43
C GLN A 87 0.14 -3.29 -15.50
N SER A 88 1.31 -3.64 -14.97
CA SER A 88 1.47 -4.80 -14.07
C SER A 88 1.60 -4.43 -12.59
N ALA A 89 2.08 -3.21 -12.27
CA ALA A 89 2.30 -2.82 -10.88
C ALA A 89 1.01 -2.76 -10.07
N PHE A 90 1.01 -3.40 -8.89
CA PHE A 90 -0.08 -3.44 -7.90
C PHE A 90 -1.37 -4.13 -8.34
N ILE A 91 -1.35 -4.86 -9.45
CA ILE A 91 -2.50 -5.65 -9.93
C ILE A 91 -2.26 -7.12 -9.59
N ALA A 92 -3.29 -7.79 -9.09
CA ALA A 92 -3.21 -9.21 -8.82
C ALA A 92 -2.93 -9.99 -10.11
N ASP A 93 -2.14 -11.04 -10.00
CA ASP A 93 -1.82 -11.99 -11.08
C ASP A 93 -1.05 -11.39 -12.27
N ARG A 94 -0.53 -10.15 -12.16
CA ARG A 94 0.38 -9.54 -13.12
C ARG A 94 1.76 -9.34 -12.50
N LEU A 95 2.80 -9.80 -13.22
CA LEU A 95 4.18 -9.65 -12.79
C LEU A 95 4.83 -8.45 -13.50
N ILE A 96 5.64 -7.69 -12.77
CA ILE A 96 6.43 -6.58 -13.37
C ILE A 96 7.41 -7.12 -14.42
N THR A 97 7.88 -8.36 -14.24
CA THR A 97 8.75 -9.07 -15.19
C THR A 97 8.12 -9.30 -16.56
N ASP A 98 6.78 -9.38 -16.66
CA ASP A 98 6.10 -9.58 -17.93
C ASP A 98 6.37 -8.42 -18.91
N ASN A 99 6.39 -7.18 -18.41
CA ASN A 99 6.72 -6.01 -19.21
C ASN A 99 8.18 -6.02 -19.68
N VAL A 100 9.09 -6.54 -18.85
CA VAL A 100 10.51 -6.69 -19.22
C VAL A 100 10.69 -7.73 -20.32
N LEU A 101 9.98 -8.86 -20.23
CA LEU A 101 10.01 -9.91 -21.24
C LEU A 101 9.49 -9.42 -22.59
N VAL A 102 8.36 -8.70 -22.61
CA VAL A 102 7.80 -8.11 -23.84
C VAL A 102 8.81 -7.13 -24.49
N ALA A 103 9.44 -6.27 -23.68
CA ALA A 103 10.47 -5.38 -24.19
C ALA A 103 11.69 -6.12 -24.76
N PHE A 104 12.12 -7.18 -24.09
CA PHE A 104 13.23 -8.03 -24.56
C PHE A 104 12.89 -8.74 -25.87
N GLU A 105 11.72 -9.33 -25.99
CA GLU A 105 11.26 -10.02 -27.22
C GLU A 105 11.16 -9.03 -28.38
N LEU A 106 10.64 -7.83 -28.14
CA LEU A 106 10.55 -6.79 -29.17
C LEU A 106 11.95 -6.36 -29.65
N MET A 107 12.88 -6.14 -28.75
CA MET A 107 14.27 -5.81 -29.09
C MET A 107 14.95 -6.95 -29.87
N HIS A 108 14.73 -8.18 -29.47
CA HIS A 108 15.26 -9.34 -30.18
C HIS A 108 14.69 -9.45 -31.61
N TYR A 109 13.39 -9.27 -31.77
CA TYR A 109 12.73 -9.25 -33.08
C TYR A 109 13.29 -8.15 -34.00
N LEU A 110 13.42 -6.92 -33.50
CA LEU A 110 13.95 -5.80 -34.27
C LEU A 110 15.42 -6.03 -34.71
N ASN A 111 16.23 -6.61 -33.83
CA ASN A 111 17.63 -6.93 -34.16
C ASN A 111 17.76 -8.02 -35.22
N HIS A 112 16.83 -8.96 -35.29
CA HIS A 112 16.82 -9.98 -36.37
C HIS A 112 16.34 -9.39 -37.70
N LYS A 113 15.25 -8.61 -37.68
CA LYS A 113 14.70 -7.99 -38.88
C LYS A 113 15.66 -6.99 -39.52
N SER A 114 16.53 -6.35 -38.77
CA SER A 114 17.56 -5.41 -39.29
C SER A 114 18.72 -6.11 -39.98
N LYS A 115 18.79 -7.45 -39.99
CA LYS A 115 19.87 -8.23 -40.64
C LYS A 115 19.45 -8.92 -41.94
N GLU A 116 18.16 -8.87 -42.26
CA GLU A 116 17.58 -9.24 -43.56
C GLU A 116 17.52 -8.00 -44.50
#